data_5466d5f2ab0de1f44f6f5fe95136ce43
#
_entry.id   5466d5f2ab0de1f44f6f5fe95136ce43
#
_cell.length_a   1.000
_cell.length_b   1.000
_cell.length_c   1.000
_cell.angle_alpha   90.00
_cell.angle_beta   90.00
_cell.angle_gamma   90.00
#
_symmetry.space_group_name_H-M   'P 1'
#
loop_
_entity.id
_entity.type
_entity.pdbx_description
1 polymer ?
#
loop_
_entity_poly.entity_id
_entity_poly.type
_entity_poly.pdbx_seq_one_letter_code
_entity_poly.pdbx_strand_id
1 'polypeptide(L)'
;MAYSGTQTFNLSIEEIIQEAHERCQLEVREGYDLKSAKRSLDLMFAEWANRGLNLWTIEYATQTLTAGTNFYSIDQKVVDIVDAVVTTTAGATSNLEGNSDTTDVSMSRISRTEYLNLSKKENSSSGDARPTQFTLIPGQVTVGGSSSTGRPENDMTLFLYPSPDKAYIFKYFYIGRIQDAGDYTNNADVPFYFLPCLTAGLAYYISLKKAPMLSANLKAVYDEEFERAADNDRERTSFRVEPAQAYTP
;
A
#
# COMPACT_ATOMS: atom_id res chain seq x y z
N MET A 1 -19.29 21.92 31.89
CA MET A 1 -19.18 20.51 31.48
C MET A 1 -17.71 20.25 31.16
N ALA A 2 -17.12 19.20 31.71
CA ALA A 2 -15.74 18.84 31.42
C ALA A 2 -15.72 17.91 30.20
N TYR A 3 -14.85 18.17 29.22
CA TYR A 3 -14.58 17.29 28.13
C TYR A 3 -13.63 16.20 28.62
N SER A 4 -13.68 14.98 27.98
CA SER A 4 -12.79 13.87 28.34
C SER A 4 -11.30 14.18 28.11
N GLY A 5 -11.01 15.10 27.20
CA GLY A 5 -9.64 15.49 26.84
C GLY A 5 -8.83 14.39 26.13
N THR A 6 -9.45 13.24 25.81
CA THR A 6 -8.79 12.11 25.13
C THR A 6 -9.33 11.93 23.70
N GLN A 7 -8.44 11.63 22.76
CA GLN A 7 -8.74 11.36 21.35
C GLN A 7 -8.10 10.05 20.91
N THR A 8 -7.88 9.14 21.86
CA THR A 8 -7.11 7.90 21.66
C THR A 8 -8.00 6.65 21.55
N PHE A 9 -9.28 6.84 21.19
CA PHE A 9 -10.19 5.71 21.00
C PHE A 9 -9.68 4.81 19.88
N ASN A 10 -9.42 3.56 20.22
CA ASN A 10 -9.07 2.48 19.28
C ASN A 10 -9.63 1.19 19.85
N LEU A 11 -9.84 0.22 18.99
CA LEU A 11 -10.37 -1.10 19.36
C LEU A 11 -9.31 -2.17 19.08
N SER A 12 -9.10 -3.05 20.06
CA SER A 12 -8.32 -4.26 19.84
C SER A 12 -9.07 -5.23 18.93
N ILE A 13 -8.34 -6.14 18.29
CA ILE A 13 -8.94 -7.18 17.43
C ILE A 13 -9.99 -8.00 18.19
N GLU A 14 -9.74 -8.28 19.48
CA GLU A 14 -10.70 -9.01 20.33
C GLU A 14 -12.00 -8.21 20.53
N GLU A 15 -11.90 -6.92 20.83
CA GLU A 15 -13.07 -6.04 21.00
C GLU A 15 -13.87 -5.89 19.69
N ILE A 16 -13.18 -5.79 18.55
CA ILE A 16 -13.83 -5.77 17.22
C ILE A 16 -14.59 -7.07 16.97
N ILE A 17 -13.99 -8.22 17.30
CA ILE A 17 -14.63 -9.53 17.13
C ILE A 17 -15.85 -9.65 18.07
N GLN A 18 -15.72 -9.21 19.31
CA GLN A 18 -16.82 -9.23 20.28
C GLN A 18 -17.99 -8.36 19.80
N GLU A 19 -17.75 -7.12 19.46
CA GLU A 19 -18.76 -6.19 18.93
C GLU A 19 -19.46 -6.77 17.67
N ALA A 20 -18.68 -7.39 16.76
CA ALA A 20 -19.23 -8.00 15.57
C ALA A 20 -20.15 -9.21 15.86
N HIS A 21 -19.84 -10.01 16.90
CA HIS A 21 -20.72 -11.10 17.35
C HIS A 21 -22.00 -10.56 18.00
N GLU A 22 -21.89 -9.52 18.82
CA GLU A 22 -23.05 -8.88 19.44
C GLU A 22 -24.02 -8.34 18.38
N ARG A 23 -23.54 -7.73 17.30
CA ARG A 23 -24.36 -7.29 16.16
C ARG A 23 -25.06 -8.46 15.45
N CYS A 24 -24.49 -9.64 15.50
CA CYS A 24 -25.11 -10.87 15.01
C CYS A 24 -26.05 -11.53 16.02
N GLN A 25 -26.25 -10.94 17.21
CA GLN A 25 -26.96 -11.52 18.35
C GLN A 25 -26.38 -12.85 18.82
N LEU A 26 -25.05 -12.97 18.74
CA LEU A 26 -24.29 -14.14 19.13
C LEU A 26 -23.32 -13.80 20.26
N GLU A 27 -23.10 -14.75 21.14
CA GLU A 27 -22.04 -14.68 22.14
C GLU A 27 -20.78 -15.41 21.64
N VAL A 28 -19.61 -14.88 21.94
CA VAL A 28 -18.34 -15.58 21.71
C VAL A 28 -18.17 -16.61 22.82
N ARG A 29 -18.28 -17.89 22.49
CA ARG A 29 -18.25 -18.97 23.50
C ARG A 29 -16.98 -19.81 23.46
N GLU A 30 -16.32 -19.89 22.33
CA GLU A 30 -15.18 -20.80 22.11
C GLU A 30 -14.02 -20.11 21.38
N GLY A 31 -12.80 -20.60 21.66
CA GLY A 31 -11.62 -20.15 20.93
C GLY A 31 -11.68 -20.42 19.41
N TYR A 32 -12.53 -21.36 18.98
CA TYR A 32 -12.84 -21.59 17.57
C TYR A 32 -13.55 -20.38 16.94
N ASP A 33 -14.46 -19.75 17.67
CA ASP A 33 -15.20 -18.57 17.20
C ASP A 33 -14.26 -17.40 16.94
N LEU A 34 -13.33 -17.16 17.85
CA LEU A 34 -12.28 -16.15 17.70
C LEU A 34 -11.41 -16.41 16.46
N LYS A 35 -10.95 -17.67 16.28
CA LYS A 35 -10.14 -18.05 15.12
C LYS A 35 -10.91 -17.92 13.81
N SER A 36 -12.19 -18.28 13.80
CA SER A 36 -13.05 -18.16 12.62
C SER A 36 -13.33 -16.69 12.25
N ALA A 37 -13.55 -15.85 13.27
CA ALA A 37 -13.75 -14.40 13.09
C ALA A 37 -12.47 -13.73 12.59
N LYS A 38 -11.31 -14.03 13.18
CA LYS A 38 -10.01 -13.51 12.73
C LYS A 38 -9.76 -13.84 11.26
N ARG A 39 -9.98 -15.09 10.83
CA ARG A 39 -9.86 -15.47 9.42
C ARG A 39 -10.81 -14.68 8.52
N SER A 40 -12.03 -14.38 9.00
CA SER A 40 -12.97 -13.54 8.25
C SER A 40 -12.49 -12.11 8.14
N LEU A 41 -11.83 -11.60 9.18
CA LEU A 41 -11.24 -10.28 9.19
C LEU A 41 -10.10 -10.17 8.17
N ASP A 42 -9.19 -11.13 8.14
CA ASP A 42 -8.09 -11.19 7.16
C ASP A 42 -8.62 -11.26 5.72
N LEU A 43 -9.68 -12.03 5.48
CA LEU A 43 -10.34 -12.10 4.17
C LEU A 43 -11.01 -10.77 3.79
N MET A 44 -11.55 -10.05 4.75
CA MET A 44 -12.14 -8.72 4.52
C MET A 44 -11.07 -7.69 4.19
N PHE A 45 -9.90 -7.73 4.83
CA PHE A 45 -8.77 -6.89 4.45
C PHE A 45 -8.30 -7.17 3.02
N ALA A 46 -8.24 -8.43 2.62
CA ALA A 46 -7.94 -8.79 1.24
C ALA A 46 -9.01 -8.29 0.24
N GLU A 47 -10.27 -8.29 0.64
CA GLU A 47 -11.37 -7.74 -0.17
C GLU A 47 -11.23 -6.21 -0.30
N TRP A 48 -10.89 -5.50 0.77
CA TRP A 48 -10.64 -4.05 0.72
C TRP A 48 -9.48 -3.70 -0.20
N ALA A 49 -8.39 -4.46 -0.14
CA ALA A 49 -7.26 -4.28 -1.07
C ALA A 49 -7.70 -4.41 -2.54
N ASN A 50 -8.67 -5.27 -2.84
CA ASN A 50 -9.21 -5.43 -4.20
C ASN A 50 -10.15 -4.28 -4.62
N ARG A 51 -10.73 -3.56 -3.69
CA ARG A 51 -11.58 -2.38 -3.99
C ARG A 51 -10.77 -1.16 -4.44
N GLY A 52 -9.46 -1.16 -4.27
CA GLY A 52 -8.56 -0.10 -4.73
C GLY A 52 -8.66 1.19 -3.92
N LEU A 53 -9.20 1.14 -2.73
CA LEU A 53 -9.32 2.29 -1.82
C LEU A 53 -8.14 2.29 -0.88
N ASN A 54 -7.26 3.28 -0.98
CA ASN A 54 -6.04 3.12 -0.21
C ASN A 54 -5.20 4.39 -0.02
N LEU A 55 -5.82 5.56 0.13
CA LEU A 55 -5.02 6.76 0.47
C LEU A 55 -4.28 6.58 1.80
N TRP A 56 -4.91 5.96 2.78
CA TRP A 56 -4.29 5.70 4.07
C TRP A 56 -3.22 4.59 4.06
N THR A 57 -3.15 3.79 2.99
CA THR A 57 -2.09 2.81 2.77
C THR A 57 -0.91 3.35 1.96
N ILE A 58 -0.96 4.63 1.53
CA ILE A 58 0.16 5.25 0.83
C ILE A 58 1.25 5.60 1.84
N GLU A 59 2.37 4.92 1.70
CA GLU A 59 3.55 5.13 2.52
C GLU A 59 4.72 5.64 1.68
N TYR A 60 5.69 6.22 2.36
CA TYR A 60 6.95 6.69 1.77
C TYR A 60 8.08 5.73 2.08
N ALA A 61 8.90 5.43 1.09
CA ALA A 61 10.12 4.65 1.27
C ALA A 61 11.26 5.18 0.42
N THR A 62 12.46 4.73 0.77
CA THR A 62 13.69 5.04 0.05
C THR A 62 14.48 3.78 -0.24
N GLN A 63 15.11 3.75 -1.41
CA GLN A 63 16.01 2.69 -1.82
C GLN A 63 17.34 3.29 -2.27
N THR A 64 18.44 2.86 -1.65
CA THR A 64 19.77 3.25 -2.10
C THR A 64 20.11 2.52 -3.40
N LEU A 65 20.50 3.27 -4.41
CA LEU A 65 20.94 2.75 -5.70
C LEU A 65 22.46 2.67 -5.73
N THR A 66 22.97 1.60 -6.33
CA THR A 66 24.41 1.35 -6.50
C THR A 66 24.79 1.48 -7.96
N ALA A 67 25.94 2.06 -8.26
CA ALA A 67 26.44 2.17 -9.62
C ALA A 67 26.44 0.82 -10.34
N GLY A 68 25.96 0.80 -11.57
CA GLY A 68 25.92 -0.38 -12.42
C GLY A 68 24.82 -1.39 -12.07
N THR A 69 24.00 -1.17 -11.05
CA THR A 69 22.90 -2.08 -10.70
C THR A 69 21.58 -1.50 -11.18
N ASN A 70 20.91 -2.19 -12.08
CA ASN A 70 19.67 -1.75 -12.71
C ASN A 70 18.40 -2.41 -12.14
N PHE A 71 18.52 -3.32 -11.18
CA PHE A 71 17.37 -4.00 -10.56
C PHE A 71 17.53 -4.10 -9.04
N TYR A 72 16.39 -4.01 -8.34
CA TYR A 72 16.32 -4.06 -6.87
C TYR A 72 15.10 -4.84 -6.45
N SER A 73 15.25 -5.65 -5.40
CA SER A 73 14.10 -6.25 -4.71
C SER A 73 13.46 -5.21 -3.81
N ILE A 74 12.15 -5.09 -3.89
CA ILE A 74 11.34 -4.20 -3.03
C ILE A 74 10.56 -5.06 -2.05
N ASP A 75 10.32 -4.51 -0.86
CA ASP A 75 9.60 -5.15 0.24
C ASP A 75 8.25 -5.72 -0.23
N GLN A 76 7.89 -6.89 0.28
CA GLN A 76 6.63 -7.61 0.01
C GLN A 76 5.37 -6.80 0.34
N LYS A 77 5.49 -5.81 1.22
CA LYS A 77 4.38 -4.92 1.57
C LYS A 77 3.98 -3.98 0.45
N VAL A 78 4.87 -3.73 -0.51
CA VAL A 78 4.61 -2.82 -1.65
C VAL A 78 3.71 -3.52 -2.66
N VAL A 79 2.54 -2.95 -2.90
CA VAL A 79 1.61 -3.39 -3.94
C VAL A 79 1.90 -2.70 -5.26
N ASP A 80 2.08 -1.39 -5.25
CA ASP A 80 2.41 -0.58 -6.42
C ASP A 80 3.11 0.72 -6.02
N ILE A 81 3.85 1.32 -6.94
CA ILE A 81 4.51 2.63 -6.77
C ILE A 81 3.65 3.68 -7.47
N VAL A 82 3.26 4.70 -6.72
CA VAL A 82 2.44 5.82 -7.23
C VAL A 82 3.34 6.85 -7.90
N ASP A 83 4.30 7.39 -7.14
CA ASP A 83 5.21 8.42 -7.59
C ASP A 83 6.63 8.08 -7.15
N ALA A 84 7.61 8.47 -7.96
CA ALA A 84 9.01 8.24 -7.66
C ALA A 84 9.89 9.39 -8.14
N VAL A 85 10.92 9.68 -7.34
CA VAL A 85 11.96 10.63 -7.68
C VAL A 85 13.34 10.03 -7.38
N VAL A 86 14.35 10.50 -8.07
CA VAL A 86 15.74 10.16 -7.79
C VAL A 86 16.47 11.40 -7.31
N THR A 87 17.18 11.27 -6.20
CA THR A 87 18.01 12.34 -5.62
C THR A 87 19.41 12.26 -6.17
N THR A 88 19.93 13.38 -6.68
CA THR A 88 21.15 13.43 -7.49
C THR A 88 22.43 13.56 -6.68
N THR A 89 22.39 13.79 -5.37
CA THR A 89 23.58 14.09 -4.58
C THR A 89 23.99 12.94 -3.67
N ALA A 90 25.24 12.53 -3.76
CA ALA A 90 25.85 11.61 -2.80
C ALA A 90 25.84 12.23 -1.40
N GLY A 91 25.31 11.52 -0.42
CA GLY A 91 25.17 12.01 0.96
C GLY A 91 23.79 12.62 1.29
N ALA A 92 22.85 12.60 0.36
CA ALA A 92 21.47 12.98 0.63
C ALA A 92 20.88 12.08 1.73
N THR A 93 20.28 12.73 2.73
CA THR A 93 19.52 12.01 3.75
C THR A 93 18.26 11.38 3.14
N SER A 94 17.85 10.24 3.66
CA SER A 94 16.65 9.52 3.22
C SER A 94 15.32 10.24 3.54
N ASN A 95 15.38 11.49 3.98
CA ASN A 95 14.22 12.24 4.44
C ASN A 95 13.48 12.91 3.27
N LEU A 96 12.16 13.08 3.43
CA LEU A 96 11.32 13.88 2.54
C LEU A 96 11.76 15.35 2.50
N GLU A 97 12.36 15.83 3.58
CA GLU A 97 12.91 17.17 3.65
C GLU A 97 14.19 17.25 2.81
N GLY A 98 14.11 18.00 1.72
CA GLY A 98 15.27 18.26 0.86
C GLY A 98 16.35 19.02 1.62
N ASN A 99 17.58 18.54 1.57
CA ASN A 99 18.74 19.33 1.95
C ASN A 99 19.02 20.34 0.82
N SER A 100 19.49 21.53 1.13
CA SER A 100 19.71 22.64 0.18
C SER A 100 20.55 22.30 -1.05
N ASP A 101 21.34 21.23 -0.99
CA ASP A 101 22.26 20.80 -2.04
C ASP A 101 21.74 19.58 -2.84
N THR A 102 20.51 19.11 -2.59
CA THR A 102 19.94 17.95 -3.27
C THR A 102 18.86 18.35 -4.26
N THR A 103 18.97 17.86 -5.49
CA THR A 103 17.93 18.05 -6.50
C THR A 103 17.19 16.72 -6.72
N ASP A 104 15.90 16.72 -6.45
CA ASP A 104 15.02 15.60 -6.73
C ASP A 104 14.53 15.71 -8.18
N VAL A 105 14.67 14.63 -8.93
CA VAL A 105 14.24 14.55 -10.33
C VAL A 105 13.19 13.48 -10.46
N SER A 106 12.03 13.85 -10.99
CA SER A 106 10.92 12.93 -11.22
C SER A 106 11.31 11.82 -12.19
N MET A 107 10.82 10.62 -11.90
CA MET A 107 11.00 9.44 -12.74
C MET A 107 9.69 9.04 -13.40
N SER A 108 9.76 8.59 -14.65
CA SER A 108 8.59 8.10 -15.37
C SER A 108 8.49 6.57 -15.28
N ARG A 109 7.27 6.09 -15.08
CA ARG A 109 6.98 4.65 -15.15
C ARG A 109 6.83 4.22 -16.59
N ILE A 110 7.47 3.11 -16.97
CA ILE A 110 7.36 2.50 -18.30
C ILE A 110 6.78 1.10 -18.21
N SER A 111 6.19 0.64 -19.30
CA SER A 111 5.65 -0.71 -19.37
C SER A 111 6.75 -1.76 -19.45
N ARG A 112 6.43 -3.02 -19.06
CA ARG A 112 7.37 -4.16 -19.20
C ARG A 112 7.83 -4.36 -20.64
N THR A 113 6.94 -4.20 -21.59
CA THR A 113 7.24 -4.36 -23.03
C THR A 113 8.18 -3.26 -23.50
N GLU A 114 7.95 -2.04 -23.09
CA GLU A 114 8.81 -0.89 -23.39
C GLU A 114 10.19 -1.10 -22.78
N TYR A 115 10.28 -1.51 -21.52
CA TYR A 115 11.54 -1.84 -20.87
C TYR A 115 12.31 -2.94 -21.63
N LEU A 116 11.62 -3.98 -22.13
CA LEU A 116 12.26 -5.05 -22.90
C LEU A 116 12.86 -4.55 -24.24
N ASN A 117 12.26 -3.55 -24.85
CA ASN A 117 12.72 -2.96 -26.11
C ASN A 117 13.88 -1.97 -25.96
N LEU A 118 14.19 -1.52 -24.73
CA LEU A 118 15.31 -0.65 -24.49
C LEU A 118 16.64 -1.35 -24.77
N SER A 119 17.59 -0.64 -25.34
CA SER A 119 18.96 -1.10 -25.57
C SER A 119 19.86 -0.75 -24.35
N LYS A 120 20.99 -1.45 -24.20
CA LYS A 120 22.01 -1.15 -23.17
C LYS A 120 21.48 -1.13 -21.74
N LYS A 121 20.65 -2.12 -21.39
CA LYS A 121 20.09 -2.24 -20.05
C LYS A 121 21.06 -2.78 -19.01
N GLU A 122 22.01 -3.58 -19.47
CA GLU A 122 22.97 -4.24 -18.60
C GLU A 122 24.21 -3.37 -18.45
N ASN A 123 24.78 -3.48 -17.30
CA ASN A 123 26.01 -2.93 -16.77
C ASN A 123 27.11 -2.79 -17.84
N SER A 124 27.05 -1.78 -18.65
CA SER A 124 28.13 -1.40 -19.54
C SER A 124 28.46 0.06 -19.29
N SER A 125 29.66 0.33 -18.88
CA SER A 125 30.20 1.66 -18.56
C SER A 125 29.96 2.74 -19.64
N SER A 126 29.42 2.39 -20.79
CA SER A 126 29.06 3.31 -21.86
C SER A 126 27.56 3.66 -21.93
N GLY A 127 26.74 3.12 -21.05
CA GLY A 127 25.28 3.35 -21.00
C GLY A 127 24.76 3.79 -19.64
N ASP A 128 25.65 3.81 -18.64
CA ASP A 128 25.28 4.18 -17.28
C ASP A 128 25.09 5.69 -17.18
N ALA A 129 24.00 6.11 -16.57
CA ALA A 129 23.64 7.49 -16.34
C ALA A 129 22.68 7.59 -15.17
N ARG A 130 22.26 8.81 -14.82
CA ARG A 130 21.19 8.98 -13.84
C ARG A 130 19.90 8.29 -14.32
N PRO A 131 19.28 7.40 -13.50
CA PRO A 131 18.00 6.80 -13.84
C PRO A 131 16.91 7.85 -14.04
N THR A 132 16.13 7.67 -15.09
CA THR A 132 14.99 8.55 -15.45
C THR A 132 13.68 7.78 -15.57
N GLN A 133 13.77 6.48 -15.75
CA GLN A 133 12.62 5.61 -15.96
C GLN A 133 12.69 4.39 -15.04
N PHE A 134 11.54 3.90 -14.66
CA PHE A 134 11.44 2.66 -13.88
C PHE A 134 10.28 1.78 -14.35
N THR A 135 10.39 0.50 -14.08
CA THR A 135 9.27 -0.45 -14.20
C THR A 135 9.26 -1.38 -13.01
N LEU A 136 8.05 -1.77 -12.60
CA LEU A 136 7.84 -2.68 -11.49
C LEU A 136 7.28 -3.99 -12.02
N ILE A 137 7.92 -5.10 -11.65
CA ILE A 137 7.50 -6.43 -12.10
C ILE A 137 7.19 -7.27 -10.86
N PRO A 138 5.94 -7.79 -10.73
CA PRO A 138 5.59 -8.71 -9.67
C PRO A 138 6.38 -10.01 -9.80
N GLY A 139 6.94 -10.47 -8.72
CA GLY A 139 7.73 -11.69 -8.64
C GLY A 139 9.23 -11.44 -8.68
N GLN A 140 9.96 -12.38 -8.10
CA GLN A 140 11.41 -12.35 -8.12
C GLN A 140 11.92 -12.67 -9.52
N VAL A 141 12.74 -11.78 -10.06
CA VAL A 141 13.42 -12.01 -11.35
C VAL A 141 14.74 -12.70 -11.07
N THR A 142 14.91 -13.90 -11.60
CA THR A 142 16.19 -14.62 -11.56
C THR A 142 17.15 -14.01 -12.56
N VAL A 143 18.12 -13.23 -12.09
CA VAL A 143 19.20 -12.73 -12.92
C VAL A 143 20.39 -13.71 -12.82
N GLY A 144 20.88 -14.18 -13.96
CA GLY A 144 22.08 -15.00 -14.02
C GLY A 144 21.93 -16.50 -13.72
N GLY A 145 20.74 -17.09 -13.87
CA GLY A 145 20.57 -18.55 -13.88
C GLY A 145 20.70 -19.26 -12.54
N SER A 146 20.79 -18.55 -11.43
CA SER A 146 20.68 -19.16 -10.10
C SER A 146 19.21 -19.35 -9.77
N SER A 147 18.74 -20.58 -9.87
CA SER A 147 17.40 -20.98 -9.45
C SER A 147 17.28 -20.83 -7.93
N SER A 148 16.71 -19.73 -7.48
CA SER A 148 16.16 -19.67 -6.14
C SER A 148 14.94 -20.61 -6.11
N THR A 149 15.08 -21.74 -5.44
CA THR A 149 14.01 -22.69 -5.17
C THR A 149 13.03 -22.05 -4.19
N GLY A 150 12.00 -21.43 -4.68
CA GLY A 150 10.96 -20.82 -3.90
C GLY A 150 10.70 -19.40 -4.41
N ARG A 151 9.66 -19.24 -5.18
CA ARG A 151 9.13 -17.91 -5.47
C ARG A 151 8.52 -17.39 -4.19
N PRO A 152 9.12 -16.39 -3.51
CA PRO A 152 8.42 -15.73 -2.42
C PRO A 152 7.13 -15.17 -3.01
N GLU A 153 6.01 -15.53 -2.44
CA GLU A 153 4.75 -14.94 -2.84
C GLU A 153 4.84 -13.44 -2.57
N ASN A 154 4.65 -12.65 -3.60
CA ASN A 154 4.57 -11.18 -3.58
C ASN A 154 5.87 -10.35 -3.55
N ASP A 155 7.05 -10.90 -3.79
CA ASP A 155 8.21 -10.05 -4.03
C ASP A 155 8.01 -9.21 -5.30
N MET A 156 8.37 -7.92 -5.20
CA MET A 156 8.38 -6.99 -6.32
C MET A 156 9.81 -6.72 -6.74
N THR A 157 10.07 -6.69 -8.05
CA THR A 157 11.37 -6.29 -8.59
C THR A 157 11.22 -4.97 -9.32
N LEU A 158 11.98 -3.98 -8.86
CA LEU A 158 12.14 -2.69 -9.49
C LEU A 158 13.26 -2.76 -10.52
N PHE A 159 13.00 -2.36 -11.74
CA PHE A 159 13.98 -2.14 -12.78
C PHE A 159 14.11 -0.67 -13.09
N LEU A 160 15.35 -0.23 -13.27
CA LEU A 160 15.69 1.15 -13.57
C LEU A 160 16.31 1.27 -14.95
N TYR A 161 16.10 2.42 -15.59
CA TYR A 161 16.73 2.76 -16.86
C TYR A 161 17.03 4.27 -16.94
N PRO A 162 18.24 4.65 -17.38
CA PRO A 162 19.45 3.79 -17.53
C PRO A 162 19.96 3.25 -16.19
N SER A 163 20.96 2.36 -16.24
CA SER A 163 21.65 1.91 -15.03
C SER A 163 22.32 3.10 -14.34
N PRO A 164 22.31 3.16 -13.00
CA PRO A 164 22.95 4.23 -12.26
C PRO A 164 24.47 4.29 -12.53
N ASP A 165 25.00 5.48 -12.85
CA ASP A 165 26.44 5.73 -13.00
C ASP A 165 27.18 5.92 -11.67
N LYS A 166 26.42 6.24 -10.62
CA LYS A 166 26.92 6.42 -9.25
C LYS A 166 25.84 6.07 -8.24
N ALA A 167 26.13 6.25 -6.96
CA ALA A 167 25.14 6.07 -5.90
C ALA A 167 24.09 7.20 -5.95
N TYR A 168 22.82 6.81 -5.90
CA TYR A 168 21.67 7.70 -5.82
C TYR A 168 20.73 7.21 -4.72
N ILE A 169 19.75 8.03 -4.35
CA ILE A 169 18.63 7.62 -3.50
C ILE A 169 17.35 7.69 -4.35
N PHE A 170 16.72 6.56 -4.51
CA PHE A 170 15.38 6.44 -5.10
C PHE A 170 14.37 6.62 -3.97
N LYS A 171 13.55 7.65 -4.07
CA LYS A 171 12.49 7.98 -3.12
C LYS A 171 11.16 7.74 -3.80
N TYR A 172 10.24 7.08 -3.12
CA TYR A 172 8.96 6.74 -3.75
C TYR A 172 7.82 6.68 -2.74
N PHE A 173 6.64 7.05 -3.22
CA PHE A 173 5.38 6.76 -2.57
C PHE A 173 4.82 5.47 -3.13
N TYR A 174 4.38 4.59 -2.27
CA TYR A 174 3.84 3.29 -2.66
C TYR A 174 2.55 3.00 -1.94
N ILE A 175 1.71 2.17 -2.57
CA ILE A 175 0.53 1.59 -1.94
C ILE A 175 1.00 0.39 -1.15
N GLY A 176 0.84 0.46 0.18
CA GLY A 176 1.14 -0.63 1.09
C GLY A 176 0.03 -1.65 1.15
N ARG A 177 0.39 -2.89 1.47
CA ARG A 177 -0.57 -3.93 1.80
C ARG A 177 -1.09 -3.69 3.22
N ILE A 178 -2.40 -3.77 3.43
CA ILE A 178 -3.00 -3.72 4.76
C ILE A 178 -2.43 -4.87 5.60
N GLN A 179 -2.03 -4.59 6.83
CA GLN A 179 -1.52 -5.60 7.73
C GLN A 179 -2.65 -6.59 8.11
N ASP A 180 -2.28 -7.84 8.32
CA ASP A 180 -3.22 -8.83 8.84
C ASP A 180 -3.61 -8.53 10.31
N ALA A 181 -4.61 -9.19 10.80
CA ALA A 181 -5.13 -8.95 12.15
C ALA A 181 -4.12 -9.26 13.29
N GLY A 182 -3.00 -9.92 13.00
CA GLY A 182 -1.98 -10.24 14.01
C GLY A 182 -2.53 -10.98 15.23
N ASP A 183 -2.14 -10.58 16.43
CA ASP A 183 -2.66 -11.14 17.69
C ASP A 183 -3.95 -10.44 18.14
N TYR A 184 -4.73 -11.09 18.98
CA TYR A 184 -6.04 -10.58 19.45
C TYR A 184 -5.95 -9.27 20.23
N THR A 185 -4.82 -9.01 20.86
CA THR A 185 -4.52 -7.79 21.62
C THR A 185 -4.01 -6.65 20.75
N ASN A 186 -3.71 -6.90 19.47
CA ASN A 186 -3.27 -5.88 18.55
C ASN A 186 -4.44 -4.98 18.13
N ASN A 187 -4.11 -3.75 17.77
CA ASN A 187 -5.06 -2.86 17.11
C ASN A 187 -5.08 -3.16 15.61
N ALA A 188 -6.21 -2.94 14.96
CA ALA A 188 -6.30 -3.04 13.52
C ALA A 188 -5.52 -1.87 12.86
N ASP A 189 -4.80 -2.17 11.79
CA ASP A 189 -4.07 -1.18 10.99
C ASP A 189 -5.05 -0.46 10.03
N VAL A 190 -5.98 0.28 10.63
CA VAL A 190 -6.99 1.04 9.88
C VAL A 190 -7.22 2.41 10.53
N PRO A 191 -7.53 3.46 9.76
CA PRO A 191 -7.84 4.77 10.29
C PRO A 191 -9.10 4.75 11.15
N PHE A 192 -9.19 5.70 12.07
CA PHE A 192 -10.33 5.85 12.97
C PHE A 192 -11.68 5.85 12.26
N TYR A 193 -11.78 6.51 11.11
CA TYR A 193 -13.04 6.59 10.35
C TYR A 193 -13.44 5.28 9.65
N PHE A 194 -12.55 4.30 9.56
CA PHE A 194 -12.84 2.95 9.06
C PHE A 194 -13.29 1.97 10.17
N LEU A 195 -13.13 2.29 11.46
CA LEU A 195 -13.51 1.39 12.55
C LEU A 195 -15.00 0.98 12.53
N PRO A 196 -15.97 1.89 12.27
CA PRO A 196 -17.37 1.49 12.15
C PRO A 196 -17.63 0.53 10.99
N CYS A 197 -17.00 0.78 9.85
CA CYS A 197 -17.05 -0.09 8.67
C CYS A 197 -16.42 -1.45 8.96
N LEU A 198 -15.29 -1.49 9.67
CA LEU A 198 -14.59 -2.71 10.06
C LEU A 198 -15.47 -3.63 10.89
N THR A 199 -16.11 -3.09 11.92
CA THR A 199 -17.02 -3.86 12.79
C THR A 199 -18.29 -4.31 12.06
N ALA A 200 -18.88 -3.48 11.20
CA ALA A 200 -20.04 -3.82 10.39
C ALA A 200 -19.71 -4.91 9.36
N GLY A 201 -18.58 -4.78 8.69
CA GLY A 201 -18.10 -5.75 7.71
C GLY A 201 -17.82 -7.11 8.35
N LEU A 202 -17.13 -7.14 9.49
CA LEU A 202 -16.88 -8.39 10.21
C LEU A 202 -18.18 -9.05 10.68
N ALA A 203 -19.17 -8.25 11.16
CA ALA A 203 -20.48 -8.77 11.52
C ALA A 203 -21.20 -9.41 10.31
N TYR A 204 -21.11 -8.78 9.14
CA TYR A 204 -21.62 -9.37 7.90
C TYR A 204 -20.95 -10.72 7.58
N TYR A 205 -19.61 -10.81 7.63
CA TYR A 205 -18.89 -12.06 7.36
C TYR A 205 -19.19 -13.17 8.38
N ILE A 206 -19.39 -12.82 9.65
CA ILE A 206 -19.82 -13.77 10.69
C ILE A 206 -21.25 -14.23 10.44
N SER A 207 -22.14 -13.31 10.06
CA SER A 207 -23.55 -13.63 9.81
C SER A 207 -23.74 -14.66 8.70
N LEU A 208 -22.91 -14.61 7.64
CA LEU A 208 -22.93 -15.62 6.57
C LEU A 208 -22.69 -17.04 7.08
N LYS A 209 -21.96 -17.20 8.19
CA LYS A 209 -21.62 -18.49 8.77
C LYS A 209 -22.59 -18.95 9.85
N LYS A 210 -23.08 -18.02 10.68
CA LYS A 210 -23.79 -18.34 11.93
C LYS A 210 -25.20 -17.76 12.03
N ALA A 211 -25.48 -16.66 11.33
CA ALA A 211 -26.76 -15.94 11.40
C ALA A 211 -27.27 -15.51 10.02
N PRO A 212 -27.51 -16.44 9.06
CA PRO A 212 -27.84 -16.10 7.68
C PRO A 212 -29.09 -15.25 7.52
N MET A 213 -30.02 -15.31 8.48
CA MET A 213 -31.24 -14.50 8.48
C MET A 213 -30.96 -13.00 8.61
N LEU A 214 -29.86 -12.60 9.23
CA LEU A 214 -29.45 -11.21 9.42
C LEU A 214 -28.49 -10.71 8.33
N SER A 215 -28.00 -11.60 7.47
CA SER A 215 -26.91 -11.29 6.52
C SER A 215 -27.27 -10.18 5.53
N ALA A 216 -28.51 -10.13 5.03
CA ALA A 216 -28.94 -9.10 4.10
C ALA A 216 -28.98 -7.71 4.73
N ASN A 217 -29.43 -7.60 5.98
CA ASN A 217 -29.47 -6.35 6.71
C ASN A 217 -28.08 -5.87 7.10
N LEU A 218 -27.24 -6.78 7.62
CA LEU A 218 -25.86 -6.47 7.98
C LEU A 218 -25.00 -6.09 6.76
N LYS A 219 -25.30 -6.68 5.59
CA LYS A 219 -24.66 -6.27 4.34
C LYS A 219 -25.00 -4.83 3.97
N ALA A 220 -26.27 -4.45 4.06
CA ALA A 220 -26.68 -3.08 3.75
C ALA A 220 -26.01 -2.05 4.65
N VAL A 221 -25.89 -2.35 5.95
CA VAL A 221 -25.18 -1.50 6.92
C VAL A 221 -23.68 -1.42 6.57
N TYR A 222 -23.07 -2.57 6.24
CA TYR A 222 -21.65 -2.60 5.85
C TYR A 222 -21.39 -1.77 4.58
N ASP A 223 -22.21 -1.91 3.55
CA ASP A 223 -22.06 -1.18 2.30
C ASP A 223 -22.21 0.34 2.53
N GLU A 224 -23.16 0.77 3.36
CA GLU A 224 -23.36 2.18 3.72
C GLU A 224 -22.18 2.75 4.52
N GLU A 225 -21.68 2.04 5.53
CA GLU A 225 -20.51 2.47 6.33
C GLU A 225 -19.24 2.48 5.49
N PHE A 226 -19.13 1.54 4.53
CA PHE A 226 -18.00 1.50 3.62
C PHE A 226 -18.00 2.72 2.67
N GLU A 227 -19.14 3.11 2.10
CA GLU A 227 -19.26 4.30 1.26
C GLU A 227 -18.88 5.57 2.04
N ARG A 228 -19.35 5.70 3.28
CA ARG A 228 -19.02 6.84 4.15
C ARG A 228 -17.52 6.91 4.46
N ALA A 229 -16.89 5.78 4.78
CA ALA A 229 -15.47 5.71 5.04
C ALA A 229 -14.65 6.04 3.78
N ALA A 230 -15.05 5.51 2.63
CA ALA A 230 -14.42 5.76 1.35
C ALA A 230 -14.51 7.24 0.91
N ASP A 231 -15.61 7.90 1.20
CA ASP A 231 -15.78 9.32 0.91
C ASP A 231 -14.85 10.20 1.77
N ASN A 232 -14.51 9.76 2.97
CA ASN A 232 -13.52 10.43 3.82
C ASN A 232 -12.08 10.16 3.39
N ASP A 233 -11.82 9.03 2.74
CA ASP A 233 -10.49 8.61 2.27
C ASP A 233 -10.14 9.18 0.88
N ARG A 234 -10.66 10.34 0.54
CA ARG A 234 -10.35 11.02 -0.71
C ARG A 234 -9.31 12.10 -0.51
N GLU A 235 -8.39 12.20 -1.45
CA GLU A 235 -7.43 13.30 -1.48
C GLU A 235 -8.16 14.65 -1.64
N ARG A 236 -7.94 15.56 -0.71
CA ARG A 236 -8.56 16.89 -0.70
C ARG A 236 -7.67 17.92 -1.39
N THR A 237 -7.25 17.65 -2.62
CA THR A 237 -6.48 18.59 -3.44
C THR A 237 -7.42 19.47 -4.25
N SER A 238 -7.16 20.79 -4.26
CA SER A 238 -7.87 21.70 -5.16
C SER A 238 -7.31 21.51 -6.58
N PHE A 239 -8.11 20.97 -7.47
CA PHE A 239 -7.76 20.85 -8.87
C PHE A 239 -8.10 22.16 -9.61
N ARG A 240 -7.07 22.91 -10.01
CA ARG A 240 -7.22 24.12 -10.82
C ARG A 240 -6.81 23.82 -12.25
N VAL A 241 -7.77 23.81 -13.16
CA VAL A 241 -7.50 23.75 -14.60
C VAL A 241 -7.31 25.16 -15.10
N GLU A 242 -6.09 25.53 -15.47
CA GLU A 242 -5.82 26.75 -16.21
C GLU A 242 -5.81 26.41 -17.71
N PRO A 243 -6.66 27.05 -18.53
CA PRO A 243 -6.57 26.87 -19.97
C PRO A 243 -5.23 27.41 -20.46
N ALA A 244 -4.45 26.58 -21.14
CA ALA A 244 -3.23 27.00 -21.81
C ALA A 244 -3.65 27.97 -22.94
N GLN A 245 -3.52 29.25 -22.70
CA GLN A 245 -3.63 30.26 -23.78
C GLN A 245 -2.36 30.18 -24.63
N ALA A 246 -2.43 29.39 -25.69
CA ALA A 246 -1.47 29.51 -26.76
C ALA A 246 -1.77 30.83 -27.51
N TYR A 247 -1.15 31.90 -27.09
CA TYR A 247 -1.06 33.10 -27.93
C TYR A 247 -0.05 32.78 -29.04
N THR A 248 -0.55 32.46 -30.21
CA THR A 248 0.19 32.63 -31.45
C THR A 248 0.01 34.08 -31.88
N PRO A 249 1.09 34.85 -32.06
CA PRO A 249 1.05 36.18 -32.65
C PRO A 249 0.68 36.12 -34.12
#